data_19551ba09cd8c0ecb7d1aa36f72440b0
#
_entry.id   19551ba09cd8c0ecb7d1aa36f72440b0
#
_cell.length_a   1.000
_cell.length_b   1.000
_cell.length_c   1.000
_cell.angle_alpha   90.00
_cell.angle_beta   90.00
_cell.angle_gamma   90.00
#
_symmetry.space_group_name_H-M   'P 1'
#
loop_
_entity.id
_entity.type
_entity.pdbx_description
1 polymer ?
#
loop_
_entity_poly.entity_id
_entity_poly.type
_entity_poly.pdbx_seq_one_letter_code
_entity_poly.pdbx_strand_id
1 'polypeptide(L)'
;MNRSPLFLTATIASLLLAHGAAAQSSARIQVTEIKPLLIRAIEQGSAHGVLMGEAANYLRQKFDSSTPIEIDVRSLHALPQAGCSRLEVTTRQKDVLEKTKRDDKELVYQLSYCRDGRFPDKR
;
A
#
# COMPACT_ATOMS: atom_id res chain seq x y z
N MET A 1 -13.67 54.88 51.67
CA MET A 1 -14.22 54.36 50.44
C MET A 1 -13.23 53.43 49.80
N ASN A 2 -13.37 52.16 50.06
CA ASN A 2 -12.47 51.14 49.50
C ASN A 2 -13.08 50.60 48.22
N ARG A 3 -12.48 50.92 47.11
CA ARG A 3 -12.76 50.26 45.84
C ARG A 3 -11.76 49.14 45.64
N SER A 4 -12.23 47.95 45.83
CA SER A 4 -11.42 46.77 45.50
C SER A 4 -11.45 46.56 43.97
N PRO A 5 -10.29 46.45 43.34
CA PRO A 5 -10.30 46.08 41.94
C PRO A 5 -10.61 44.58 41.81
N LEU A 6 -11.67 44.28 41.11
CA LEU A 6 -11.94 42.93 40.66
C LEU A 6 -10.94 42.55 39.60
N PHE A 7 -10.00 41.70 39.96
CA PHE A 7 -9.13 41.05 38.98
C PHE A 7 -9.92 39.89 38.36
N LEU A 8 -10.40 40.13 37.17
CA LEU A 8 -10.85 39.06 36.31
C LEU A 8 -9.64 38.29 35.79
N THR A 9 -9.36 37.18 36.43
CA THR A 9 -8.40 36.23 35.86
C THR A 9 -9.10 35.46 34.74
N ALA A 10 -8.88 35.87 33.51
CA ALA A 10 -9.26 35.11 32.36
C ALA A 10 -8.37 33.86 32.26
N THR A 11 -8.89 32.73 32.69
CA THR A 11 -8.26 31.45 32.48
C THR A 11 -8.42 31.10 30.99
N ILE A 12 -7.37 31.33 30.23
CA ILE A 12 -7.28 30.82 28.85
C ILE A 12 -7.09 29.30 28.96
N ALA A 13 -8.16 28.57 28.82
CA ALA A 13 -8.09 27.13 28.63
C ALA A 13 -7.47 26.88 27.25
N SER A 14 -6.18 26.61 27.22
CA SER A 14 -5.51 26.11 26.03
C SER A 14 -6.07 24.75 25.73
N LEU A 15 -7.03 24.67 24.80
CA LEU A 15 -7.39 23.42 24.18
C LEU A 15 -6.17 22.94 23.36
N LEU A 16 -5.38 22.09 23.96
CA LEU A 16 -4.43 21.26 23.23
C LEU A 16 -5.27 20.28 22.38
N LEU A 17 -5.55 20.68 21.16
CA LEU A 17 -5.97 19.76 20.14
C LEU A 17 -4.81 18.79 19.92
N ALA A 18 -4.85 17.67 20.63
CA ALA A 18 -4.02 16.54 20.29
C ALA A 18 -4.45 16.08 18.90
N HIS A 19 -3.77 16.58 17.88
CA HIS A 19 -3.83 15.97 16.59
C HIS A 19 -3.13 14.61 16.75
N GLY A 20 -3.90 13.59 17.14
CA GLY A 20 -3.46 12.24 17.01
C GLY A 20 -3.11 12.05 15.54
N ALA A 21 -1.83 11.89 15.23
CA ALA A 21 -1.44 11.36 13.95
C ALA A 21 -2.11 9.99 13.84
N ALA A 22 -3.34 9.95 13.31
CA ALA A 22 -3.91 8.73 12.84
C ALA A 22 -2.90 8.19 11.83
N ALA A 23 -2.24 7.09 12.17
CA ALA A 23 -1.46 6.35 11.20
C ALA A 23 -2.41 6.14 10.02
N GLN A 24 -2.23 6.92 8.96
CA GLN A 24 -2.96 6.73 7.74
C GLN A 24 -2.44 5.41 7.18
N SER A 25 -3.13 4.32 7.54
CA SER A 25 -3.08 3.14 6.71
C SER A 25 -3.62 3.61 5.36
N SER A 26 -2.72 3.91 4.42
CA SER A 26 -3.11 4.23 3.06
C SER A 26 -3.98 3.07 2.58
N ALA A 27 -5.26 3.37 2.32
CA ALA A 27 -6.22 2.39 1.86
C ALA A 27 -5.65 1.73 0.60
N ARG A 28 -5.55 0.39 0.63
CA ARG A 28 -5.08 -0.38 -0.52
C ARG A 28 -6.07 -0.27 -1.65
N ILE A 29 -5.56 -0.15 -2.86
CA ILE A 29 -6.38 -0.12 -4.06
C ILE A 29 -6.85 -1.54 -4.36
N GLN A 30 -8.14 -1.71 -4.55
CA GLN A 30 -8.70 -2.98 -5.01
C GLN A 30 -8.38 -3.17 -6.49
N VAL A 31 -7.74 -4.28 -6.82
CA VAL A 31 -7.36 -4.63 -8.20
C VAL A 31 -7.74 -6.07 -8.50
N THR A 32 -8.07 -6.35 -9.75
CA THR A 32 -8.32 -7.71 -10.24
C THR A 32 -7.11 -8.29 -10.97
N GLU A 33 -6.10 -7.47 -11.23
CA GLU A 33 -4.84 -7.83 -11.87
C GLU A 33 -3.73 -6.88 -11.40
N ILE A 34 -2.48 -7.22 -11.62
CA ILE A 34 -1.34 -6.45 -11.15
C ILE A 34 -1.04 -5.19 -11.99
N LYS A 35 -1.43 -5.19 -13.26
CA LYS A 35 -1.07 -4.12 -14.22
C LYS A 35 -1.32 -2.69 -13.72
N PRO A 36 -2.49 -2.36 -13.15
CA PRO A 36 -2.73 -1.01 -12.63
C PRO A 36 -1.74 -0.59 -11.54
N LEU A 37 -1.29 -1.53 -10.71
CA LEU A 37 -0.31 -1.25 -9.66
C LEU A 37 1.08 -1.00 -10.25
N LEU A 38 1.47 -1.72 -11.29
CA LEU A 38 2.74 -1.51 -11.99
C LEU A 38 2.81 -0.11 -12.58
N ILE A 39 1.77 0.29 -13.31
CA ILE A 39 1.69 1.62 -13.93
C ILE A 39 1.74 2.71 -12.87
N ARG A 40 0.96 2.57 -11.80
CA ARG A 40 0.93 3.55 -10.72
C ARG A 40 2.28 3.68 -10.00
N ALA A 41 2.99 2.58 -9.80
CA ALA A 41 4.32 2.61 -9.19
C ALA A 41 5.34 3.34 -10.08
N ILE A 42 5.24 3.20 -11.40
CA ILE A 42 6.09 3.95 -12.34
C ILE A 42 5.80 5.44 -12.24
N GLU A 43 4.55 5.84 -12.14
CA GLU A 43 4.13 7.24 -12.11
C GLU A 43 4.37 7.91 -10.76
N GLN A 44 4.20 7.18 -9.66
CA GLN A 44 4.19 7.74 -8.30
C GLN A 44 5.31 7.22 -7.39
N GLY A 45 6.11 6.27 -7.87
CA GLY A 45 7.19 5.64 -7.09
C GLY A 45 6.79 4.37 -6.35
N SER A 46 5.52 4.24 -5.96
CA SER A 46 4.99 3.05 -5.29
C SER A 46 3.50 2.90 -5.50
N ALA A 47 2.99 1.71 -5.30
CA ALA A 47 1.56 1.41 -5.30
C ALA A 47 1.27 0.27 -4.34
N HIS A 48 0.11 0.32 -3.69
CA HIS A 48 -0.33 -0.66 -2.70
C HIS A 48 -1.73 -1.12 -3.04
N GLY A 49 -1.90 -2.42 -3.22
CA GLY A 49 -3.17 -3.00 -3.64
C GLY A 49 -3.57 -4.24 -2.87
N VAL A 50 -4.81 -4.63 -3.06
CA VAL A 50 -5.37 -5.90 -2.63
C VAL A 50 -6.02 -6.56 -3.82
N LEU A 51 -5.68 -7.83 -4.05
CA LEU A 51 -6.20 -8.60 -5.16
C LEU A 51 -7.63 -9.05 -4.88
N MET A 52 -8.52 -8.78 -5.82
CA MET A 52 -9.94 -9.12 -5.78
C MET A 52 -10.32 -9.97 -6.99
N GLY A 53 -11.55 -10.48 -7.01
CA GLY A 53 -12.11 -11.18 -8.14
C GLY A 53 -11.67 -12.64 -8.25
N GLU A 54 -11.75 -13.20 -9.46
CA GLU A 54 -11.53 -14.62 -9.72
C GLU A 54 -10.13 -15.10 -9.34
N ALA A 55 -9.10 -14.32 -9.64
CA ALA A 55 -7.72 -14.67 -9.29
C ALA A 55 -7.53 -14.78 -7.78
N ALA A 56 -8.11 -13.84 -7.02
CA ALA A 56 -8.07 -13.88 -5.56
C ALA A 56 -8.85 -15.09 -5.01
N ASN A 57 -10.02 -15.36 -5.56
CA ASN A 57 -10.83 -16.51 -5.14
C ASN A 57 -10.12 -17.83 -5.41
N TYR A 58 -9.48 -17.96 -6.57
CA TYR A 58 -8.69 -19.14 -6.90
C TYR A 58 -7.56 -19.38 -5.89
N LEU A 59 -6.78 -18.33 -5.56
CA LEU A 59 -5.67 -18.43 -4.61
C LEU A 59 -6.15 -18.75 -3.20
N ARG A 60 -7.26 -18.13 -2.76
CA ARG A 60 -7.85 -18.41 -1.44
C ARG A 60 -8.31 -19.87 -1.32
N GLN A 61 -8.91 -20.41 -2.36
CA GLN A 61 -9.31 -21.82 -2.39
C GLN A 61 -8.10 -22.75 -2.43
N LYS A 62 -7.14 -22.46 -3.29
CA LYS A 62 -5.93 -23.29 -3.45
C LYS A 62 -5.13 -23.39 -2.17
N PHE A 63 -5.02 -22.31 -1.41
CA PHE A 63 -4.23 -22.23 -0.19
C PHE A 63 -5.07 -22.28 1.10
N ASP A 64 -6.37 -22.54 0.94
CA ASP A 64 -7.33 -22.59 2.07
C ASP A 64 -7.14 -21.41 3.04
N SER A 65 -7.05 -20.21 2.50
CA SER A 65 -6.86 -19.00 3.26
C SER A 65 -7.91 -17.96 2.89
N SER A 66 -8.57 -17.38 3.89
CA SER A 66 -9.56 -16.31 3.71
C SER A 66 -8.96 -14.91 3.84
N THR A 67 -7.66 -14.82 4.10
CA THR A 67 -7.00 -13.53 4.33
C THR A 67 -6.80 -12.76 3.03
N PRO A 68 -6.70 -11.41 3.11
CA PRO A 68 -6.42 -10.59 1.94
C PRO A 68 -5.09 -10.95 1.28
N ILE A 69 -5.06 -10.88 -0.05
CA ILE A 69 -3.83 -11.00 -0.84
C ILE A 69 -3.36 -9.58 -1.13
N GLU A 70 -2.31 -9.16 -0.44
CA GLU A 70 -1.76 -7.81 -0.53
C GLU A 70 -0.63 -7.77 -1.54
N ILE A 71 -0.61 -6.74 -2.38
CA ILE A 71 0.42 -6.53 -3.40
C ILE A 71 1.00 -5.14 -3.23
N ASP A 72 2.31 -5.07 -3.00
CA ASP A 72 3.07 -3.83 -2.93
C ASP A 72 4.04 -3.77 -4.10
N VAL A 73 4.05 -2.65 -4.81
CA VAL A 73 4.96 -2.39 -5.92
C VAL A 73 5.75 -1.13 -5.61
N ARG A 74 7.06 -1.19 -5.80
CA ARG A 74 7.91 0.00 -5.72
C ARG A 74 8.80 0.12 -6.93
N SER A 75 9.03 1.34 -7.38
CA SER A 75 9.99 1.64 -8.41
C SER A 75 11.40 1.64 -7.82
N LEU A 76 12.31 0.87 -8.41
CA LEU A 76 13.70 0.81 -7.99
C LEU A 76 14.53 1.90 -8.68
N HIS A 77 14.38 2.01 -9.99
CA HIS A 77 15.03 3.03 -10.82
C HIS A 77 14.38 3.12 -12.20
N ALA A 78 14.52 4.29 -12.82
CA ALA A 78 14.12 4.49 -14.20
C ALA A 78 15.08 3.72 -15.15
N LEU A 79 14.52 3.20 -16.24
CA LEU A 79 15.29 2.58 -17.31
C LEU A 79 15.69 3.63 -18.36
N PRO A 80 16.71 3.31 -19.23
CA PRO A 80 17.07 4.20 -20.34
C PRO A 80 15.91 4.45 -21.30
N GLN A 81 15.02 3.48 -21.51
CA GLN A 81 13.80 3.65 -22.29
C GLN A 81 12.81 4.55 -21.53
N ALA A 82 12.39 5.65 -22.17
CA ALA A 82 11.48 6.62 -21.57
C ALA A 82 10.16 5.97 -21.10
N GLY A 83 9.71 6.33 -19.91
CA GLY A 83 8.47 5.83 -19.33
C GLY A 83 8.55 4.41 -18.76
N CYS A 84 9.73 3.79 -18.74
CA CYS A 84 9.94 2.44 -18.22
C CYS A 84 10.79 2.47 -16.95
N SER A 85 10.51 1.55 -16.03
CA SER A 85 11.23 1.42 -14.76
C SER A 85 11.44 -0.03 -14.38
N ARG A 86 12.46 -0.27 -13.58
CA ARG A 86 12.64 -1.53 -12.86
C ARG A 86 11.82 -1.47 -11.60
N LEU A 87 10.94 -2.45 -11.41
CA LEU A 87 10.00 -2.53 -10.30
C LEU A 87 10.28 -3.75 -9.43
N GLU A 88 9.98 -3.63 -8.17
CA GLU A 88 9.92 -4.75 -7.24
C GLU A 88 8.48 -4.96 -6.79
N VAL A 89 8.02 -6.19 -6.90
CA VAL A 89 6.68 -6.60 -6.50
C VAL A 89 6.79 -7.52 -5.30
N THR A 90 6.04 -7.21 -4.25
CA THR A 90 5.91 -8.04 -3.07
C THR A 90 4.45 -8.45 -2.91
N THR A 91 4.17 -9.74 -2.96
CA THR A 91 2.85 -10.29 -2.72
C THR A 91 2.84 -11.04 -1.39
N ARG A 92 1.87 -10.74 -0.52
CA ARG A 92 1.73 -11.37 0.79
C ARG A 92 0.35 -11.93 0.99
N GLN A 93 0.29 -13.10 1.61
CA GLN A 93 -0.93 -13.67 2.13
C GLN A 93 -0.63 -14.38 3.45
N LYS A 94 -1.43 -14.09 4.47
CA LYS A 94 -1.30 -14.73 5.79
C LYS A 94 -2.06 -16.04 5.83
N ASP A 95 -1.67 -16.90 6.75
CA ASP A 95 -2.38 -18.14 7.07
C ASP A 95 -2.65 -19.02 5.85
N VAL A 96 -1.62 -19.24 5.06
CA VAL A 96 -1.66 -20.07 3.84
C VAL A 96 -1.39 -21.52 4.20
N LEU A 97 -2.27 -22.42 3.76
CA LEU A 97 -2.07 -23.86 3.92
C LEU A 97 -1.30 -24.42 2.72
N GLU A 98 -0.10 -24.89 2.97
CA GLU A 98 0.69 -25.67 2.02
C GLU A 98 0.94 -27.06 2.58
N LYS A 99 0.47 -28.08 1.88
CA LYS A 99 0.50 -29.47 2.35
C LYS A 99 -0.22 -29.60 3.70
N THR A 100 0.50 -29.72 4.82
CA THR A 100 -0.07 -29.87 6.17
C THR A 100 0.26 -28.68 7.09
N LYS A 101 0.93 -27.66 6.58
CA LYS A 101 1.43 -26.53 7.37
C LYS A 101 0.76 -25.24 6.99
N ARG A 102 0.39 -24.43 8.01
CA ARG A 102 -0.05 -23.04 7.82
C ARG A 102 1.08 -22.09 8.13
N ASP A 103 1.25 -21.08 7.27
CA ASP A 103 2.29 -20.07 7.41
C ASP A 103 1.92 -18.82 6.62
N ASP A 104 2.52 -17.71 6.98
CA ASP A 104 2.44 -16.49 6.18
C ASP A 104 3.39 -16.61 4.99
N LYS A 105 2.88 -16.28 3.80
CA LYS A 105 3.65 -16.38 2.56
C LYS A 105 3.95 -15.01 1.97
N GLU A 106 5.17 -14.87 1.50
CA GLU A 106 5.64 -13.69 0.80
C GLU A 106 6.38 -14.10 -0.46
N LEU A 107 6.02 -13.47 -1.58
CA LEU A 107 6.72 -13.63 -2.86
C LEU A 107 7.26 -12.27 -3.27
N VAL A 108 8.56 -12.19 -3.48
CA VAL A 108 9.23 -10.97 -3.95
C VAL A 108 9.89 -11.26 -5.29
N TYR A 109 9.60 -10.44 -6.29
CA TYR A 109 10.25 -10.53 -7.60
C TYR A 109 10.42 -9.14 -8.21
N GLN A 110 11.27 -9.06 -9.22
CA GLN A 110 11.52 -7.83 -9.96
C GLN A 110 11.15 -8.01 -11.42
N LEU A 111 10.67 -6.94 -12.03
CA LEU A 111 10.40 -6.88 -13.45
C LEU A 111 10.63 -5.47 -13.98
N SER A 112 10.85 -5.36 -15.29
CA SER A 112 10.90 -4.10 -16.02
C SER A 112 9.57 -3.89 -16.73
N TYR A 113 8.99 -2.70 -16.59
CA TYR A 113 7.67 -2.40 -17.13
C TYR A 113 7.57 -0.93 -17.50
N CYS A 114 6.66 -0.60 -18.42
CA CYS A 114 6.48 0.76 -18.91
C CYS A 114 5.09 1.28 -18.60
N ARG A 115 4.97 2.60 -18.44
CA ARG A 115 3.70 3.24 -18.09
C ARG A 115 2.65 3.14 -19.20
N ASP A 116 3.03 2.78 -20.44
CA ASP A 116 2.08 2.49 -21.53
C ASP A 116 1.42 1.10 -21.40
N GLY A 117 1.77 0.35 -20.36
CA GLY A 117 1.22 -0.97 -20.11
C GLY A 117 1.92 -2.09 -20.86
N ARG A 118 3.14 -1.86 -21.36
CA ARG A 118 3.95 -2.83 -22.09
C ARG A 118 5.27 -3.10 -21.39
N PHE A 119 5.89 -4.21 -21.73
CA PHE A 119 7.28 -4.46 -21.35
C PHE A 119 8.22 -3.59 -22.20
N PRO A 120 9.42 -3.26 -21.68
CA PRO A 120 10.41 -2.53 -22.47
C PRO A 120 10.75 -3.28 -23.78
N ASP A 121 11.12 -2.52 -24.80
CA ASP A 121 11.56 -3.09 -26.06
C ASP A 121 12.82 -3.95 -25.83
N LYS A 122 12.84 -5.08 -26.50
CA LYS A 122 14.05 -5.93 -26.54
C LYS A 122 15.06 -5.28 -27.47
N ARG A 123 16.24 -5.03 -26.95
CA ARG A 123 17.40 -4.62 -27.76
C ARG A 123 18.38 -5.75 -27.87
#